data_39d16dee57ad19ed94919f134aa61ee3
#
_entry.id   39d16dee57ad19ed94919f134aa61ee3
#
_cell.length_a   1.000
_cell.length_b   1.000
_cell.length_c   1.000
_cell.angle_alpha   90.00
_cell.angle_beta   90.00
_cell.angle_gamma   90.00
#
_symmetry.space_group_name_H-M   'P 1'
#
loop_
_entity.id
_entity.type
_entity.pdbx_description
1 polymer ?
#
loop_
_entity_poly.entity_id
_entity_poly.type
_entity_poly.pdbx_seq_one_letter_code
_entity_poly.pdbx_strand_id
1 'polypeptide(L)'
;RADEFLAAVLEDLAETQTDGGRIAVHGELSPIEVSARDATTLGILVGELVTNALKYAFPDARSGTITVTLAPDDEDVPMLRVKDDGVGMREGDDATESGLGSVIVKQLSGQFGGEPHYAPADGGGLEVRIRLPELGRTRTTTKDDIL
;
A
#
# COMPACT_ATOMS: atom_id res chain seq x y z
N ARG A 1 -4.09 2.84 16.31
CA ARG A 1 -3.60 3.74 15.29
C ARG A 1 -3.13 2.95 14.07
N ALA A 2 -3.28 3.55 12.92
CA ALA A 2 -2.94 2.88 11.67
C ALA A 2 -1.46 2.51 11.61
N ASP A 3 -0.58 3.37 12.09
CA ASP A 3 0.85 3.13 12.02
C ASP A 3 1.26 1.89 12.81
N GLU A 4 0.65 1.68 13.96
CA GLU A 4 0.95 0.50 14.78
C GLU A 4 0.47 -0.78 14.11
N PHE A 5 -0.73 -0.73 13.57
CA PHE A 5 -1.31 -1.88 12.90
C PHE A 5 -0.53 -2.23 11.64
N LEU A 6 -0.21 -1.24 10.82
CA LEU A 6 0.53 -1.48 9.60
C LEU A 6 1.95 -1.94 9.85
N ALA A 7 2.59 -1.42 10.90
CA ALA A 7 3.92 -1.89 11.25
C ALA A 7 3.90 -3.39 11.53
N ALA A 8 2.88 -3.88 12.23
CA ALA A 8 2.74 -5.30 12.49
C ALA A 8 2.49 -6.10 11.21
N VAL A 9 1.67 -5.56 10.32
CA VAL A 9 1.39 -6.21 9.03
C VAL A 9 2.67 -6.32 8.20
N LEU A 10 3.45 -5.25 8.14
CA LEU A 10 4.69 -5.26 7.38
C LEU A 10 5.71 -6.22 7.97
N GLU A 11 5.78 -6.28 9.28
CA GLU A 11 6.69 -7.20 9.95
C GLU A 11 6.33 -8.65 9.62
N ASP A 12 5.04 -8.97 9.64
CA ASP A 12 4.57 -10.30 9.30
C ASP A 12 4.88 -10.66 7.84
N LEU A 13 4.66 -9.72 6.93
CA LEU A 13 4.97 -9.92 5.52
C LEU A 13 6.47 -10.13 5.31
N ALA A 14 7.30 -9.38 6.05
CA ALA A 14 8.74 -9.51 5.94
C ALA A 14 9.20 -10.90 6.38
N GLU A 15 8.57 -11.45 7.41
CA GLU A 15 8.95 -12.76 7.91
C GLU A 15 8.49 -13.90 7.01
N THR A 16 7.32 -13.75 6.38
CA THR A 16 6.69 -14.87 5.69
C THR A 16 6.86 -14.82 4.17
N GLN A 17 7.11 -13.65 3.60
CA GLN A 17 7.07 -13.47 2.16
C GLN A 17 8.39 -13.06 1.52
N THR A 18 9.39 -12.73 2.30
CA THR A 18 10.61 -12.14 1.73
C THR A 18 11.68 -13.14 1.35
N ASP A 19 11.34 -14.40 1.29
CA ASP A 19 12.23 -15.43 0.76
C ASP A 19 13.63 -15.38 1.40
N GLY A 20 13.68 -15.59 2.70
CA GLY A 20 14.94 -15.65 3.43
C GLY A 20 15.62 -14.32 3.68
N GLY A 21 14.89 -13.23 3.58
CA GLY A 21 15.45 -11.90 3.85
C GLY A 21 16.12 -11.27 2.64
N ARG A 22 16.00 -11.88 1.48
CA ARG A 22 16.55 -11.34 0.26
C ARG A 22 15.92 -10.00 -0.11
N ILE A 23 14.67 -9.82 0.27
CA ILE A 23 13.93 -8.59 0.01
C ILE A 23 13.57 -7.98 1.35
N ALA A 24 13.94 -6.72 1.56
CA ALA A 24 13.61 -5.99 2.77
C ALA A 24 12.30 -5.24 2.57
N VAL A 25 11.47 -5.21 3.60
CA VAL A 25 10.24 -4.43 3.60
C VAL A 25 10.38 -3.38 4.70
N HIS A 26 10.28 -2.12 4.32
CA HIS A 26 10.49 -0.99 5.21
C HIS A 26 9.25 -0.10 5.26
N GLY A 27 8.88 0.35 6.43
CA GLY A 27 7.70 1.22 6.61
C GLY A 27 8.07 2.59 7.14
N GLU A 28 7.45 3.61 6.57
CA GLU A 28 7.55 4.99 7.05
C GLU A 28 6.11 5.45 7.26
N LEU A 29 5.63 5.29 8.48
CA LEU A 29 4.20 5.38 8.75
C LEU A 29 3.92 6.50 9.74
N SER A 30 3.13 7.48 9.30
CA SER A 30 2.66 8.56 10.17
C SER A 30 1.51 8.05 11.02
N PRO A 31 1.39 8.54 12.27
CA PRO A 31 0.28 8.14 13.12
C PRO A 31 -1.03 8.76 12.61
N ILE A 32 -1.99 7.90 12.32
CA ILE A 32 -3.31 8.30 11.86
C ILE A 32 -4.32 7.47 12.61
N GLU A 33 -5.27 8.13 13.26
CA GLU A 33 -6.33 7.43 13.97
C GLU A 33 -7.35 6.90 12.98
N VAL A 34 -7.66 5.62 13.10
CA VAL A 34 -8.62 4.98 12.22
C VAL A 34 -9.48 4.02 13.04
N SER A 35 -10.65 3.69 12.52
CA SER A 35 -11.48 2.66 13.13
C SER A 35 -10.83 1.30 12.92
N ALA A 36 -11.27 0.31 13.69
CA ALA A 36 -10.80 -1.06 13.50
C ALA A 36 -11.14 -1.56 12.10
N ARG A 37 -12.29 -1.17 11.59
CA ARG A 37 -12.72 -1.55 10.25
C ARG A 37 -11.79 -0.98 9.18
N ASP A 38 -11.48 0.31 9.30
CA ASP A 38 -10.58 0.95 8.34
C ASP A 38 -9.18 0.40 8.45
N ALA A 39 -8.72 0.09 9.65
CA ALA A 39 -7.41 -0.51 9.84
C ALA A 39 -7.33 -1.87 9.13
N THR A 40 -8.37 -2.68 9.25
CA THR A 40 -8.40 -3.99 8.60
C THR A 40 -8.36 -3.83 7.08
N THR A 41 -9.20 -2.93 6.55
CA THR A 41 -9.23 -2.68 5.10
C THR A 41 -7.88 -2.17 4.59
N LEU A 42 -7.29 -1.26 5.34
CA LEU A 42 -5.99 -0.70 4.99
C LEU A 42 -4.90 -1.79 5.00
N GLY A 43 -4.96 -2.68 5.98
CA GLY A 43 -4.02 -3.79 6.06
C GLY A 43 -4.11 -4.72 4.87
N ILE A 44 -5.33 -5.01 4.42
CA ILE A 44 -5.52 -5.86 3.24
C ILE A 44 -4.97 -5.15 2.00
N LEU A 45 -5.26 -3.86 1.87
CA LEU A 45 -4.77 -3.08 0.74
C LEU A 45 -3.25 -3.08 0.68
N VAL A 46 -2.60 -2.79 1.81
CA VAL A 46 -1.15 -2.79 1.89
C VAL A 46 -0.60 -4.19 1.58
N GLY A 47 -1.24 -5.21 2.12
CA GLY A 47 -0.82 -6.58 1.88
C GLY A 47 -0.84 -6.95 0.41
N GLU A 48 -1.89 -6.54 -0.31
CA GLU A 48 -2.00 -6.81 -1.73
C GLU A 48 -0.90 -6.08 -2.52
N LEU A 49 -0.64 -4.82 -2.18
CA LEU A 49 0.38 -4.05 -2.88
C LEU A 49 1.78 -4.61 -2.64
N VAL A 50 2.08 -4.98 -1.40
CA VAL A 50 3.39 -5.56 -1.09
C VAL A 50 3.55 -6.92 -1.74
N THR A 51 2.50 -7.74 -1.70
CA THR A 51 2.55 -9.06 -2.33
C THR A 51 2.75 -8.95 -3.84
N ASN A 52 2.09 -7.97 -4.48
CA ASN A 52 2.29 -7.74 -5.89
C ASN A 52 3.73 -7.35 -6.20
N ALA A 53 4.31 -6.48 -5.38
CA ALA A 53 5.70 -6.10 -5.56
C ALA A 53 6.62 -7.30 -5.39
N LEU A 54 6.36 -8.14 -4.41
CA LEU A 54 7.15 -9.35 -4.20
C LEU A 54 7.08 -10.31 -5.38
N LYS A 55 5.92 -10.41 -6.02
CA LYS A 55 5.74 -11.31 -7.15
C LYS A 55 6.42 -10.82 -8.42
N TYR A 56 6.39 -9.52 -8.67
CA TYR A 56 6.71 -9.00 -10.00
C TYR A 56 7.97 -8.16 -10.06
N ALA A 57 8.38 -7.56 -8.95
CA ALA A 57 9.50 -6.62 -8.98
C ALA A 57 10.87 -7.30 -8.90
N PHE A 58 10.93 -8.50 -8.34
CA PHE A 58 12.21 -9.14 -8.02
C PHE A 58 12.31 -10.55 -8.59
N PRO A 59 12.33 -10.68 -9.92
CA PRO A 59 12.47 -11.99 -10.54
C PRO A 59 13.90 -12.54 -10.37
N ASP A 60 14.05 -13.82 -10.60
CA ASP A 60 15.35 -14.49 -10.67
C ASP A 60 16.19 -14.32 -9.39
N ALA A 61 15.53 -14.41 -8.25
CA ALA A 61 16.19 -14.31 -6.95
C ALA A 61 16.90 -12.98 -6.71
N ARG A 62 16.45 -11.94 -7.39
CA ARG A 62 16.98 -10.59 -7.22
C ARG A 62 16.67 -10.08 -5.81
N SER A 63 17.62 -9.42 -5.18
CA SER A 63 17.38 -8.78 -3.89
C SER A 63 16.92 -7.34 -4.09
N GLY A 64 16.32 -6.77 -3.08
CA GLY A 64 15.85 -5.42 -3.16
C GLY A 64 15.08 -4.99 -1.93
N THR A 65 14.43 -3.84 -2.05
CA THR A 65 13.70 -3.21 -0.95
C THR A 65 12.33 -2.76 -1.43
N ILE A 66 11.33 -2.98 -0.57
CA ILE A 66 10.00 -2.43 -0.75
C ILE A 66 9.78 -1.43 0.38
N THR A 67 9.42 -0.20 0.04
CA THR A 67 9.15 0.83 1.03
C THR A 67 7.67 1.18 0.99
N VAL A 68 7.03 1.12 2.15
CA VAL A 68 5.62 1.48 2.32
C VAL A 68 5.59 2.78 3.12
N THR A 69 4.98 3.81 2.56
CA THR A 69 4.88 5.11 3.21
C THR A 69 3.41 5.46 3.38
N LEU A 70 3.04 5.88 4.58
CA LEU A 70 1.72 6.42 4.85
C LEU A 70 1.92 7.76 5.53
N ALA A 71 1.57 8.83 4.85
CA ALA A 71 1.80 10.18 5.36
C ALA A 71 0.88 11.15 4.64
N PRO A 72 0.55 12.29 5.26
CA PRO A 72 -0.24 13.29 4.57
C PRO A 72 0.55 13.90 3.40
N ASP A 73 -0.19 14.22 2.33
CA ASP A 73 0.39 14.90 1.19
C ASP A 73 0.36 16.42 1.40
N ASP A 74 0.66 17.18 0.36
CA ASP A 74 0.71 18.64 0.43
C ASP A 74 -0.63 19.26 0.84
N GLU A 75 -1.72 18.57 0.62
CA GLU A 75 -3.05 19.04 0.97
C GLU A 75 -3.56 18.43 2.27
N ASP A 76 -2.64 17.83 3.03
CA ASP A 76 -2.97 17.18 4.30
C ASP A 76 -3.94 16.00 4.15
N VAL A 77 -3.89 15.34 3.01
CA VAL A 77 -4.67 14.14 2.75
C VAL A 77 -3.76 12.92 2.91
N PRO A 78 -4.17 11.91 3.69
CA PRO A 78 -3.35 10.71 3.82
C PRO A 78 -3.08 10.09 2.45
N MET A 79 -1.83 9.75 2.20
CA MET A 79 -1.42 9.09 0.97
C MET A 79 -0.62 7.86 1.30
N LEU A 80 -0.99 6.76 0.68
CA LEU A 80 -0.26 5.50 0.76
C LEU A 80 0.62 5.38 -0.46
N ARG A 81 1.88 5.04 -0.25
CA ARG A 81 2.81 4.76 -1.35
C ARG A 81 3.46 3.42 -1.09
N VAL A 82 3.54 2.63 -2.13
CA VAL A 82 4.31 1.39 -2.09
C VAL A 82 5.31 1.46 -3.23
N LYS A 83 6.57 1.51 -2.89
CA LYS A 83 7.65 1.69 -3.84
C LYS A 83 8.60 0.51 -3.75
N ASP A 84 9.02 -0.02 -4.89
CA ASP A 84 10.07 -1.02 -4.92
C ASP A 84 11.24 -0.53 -5.76
N ASP A 85 12.38 -1.16 -5.62
CA ASP A 85 13.55 -0.89 -6.42
C ASP A 85 13.85 -2.05 -7.37
N GLY A 86 12.81 -2.76 -7.76
CA GLY A 86 12.92 -3.91 -8.64
C GLY A 86 13.02 -3.53 -10.11
N VAL A 87 12.46 -4.40 -10.95
CA VAL A 87 12.61 -4.23 -12.41
C VAL A 87 11.70 -3.17 -12.99
N GLY A 88 10.71 -2.69 -12.23
CA GLY A 88 9.79 -1.68 -12.69
C GLY A 88 8.82 -2.20 -13.73
N MET A 89 8.09 -1.27 -14.34
CA MET A 89 7.17 -1.60 -15.42
C MET A 89 7.95 -1.69 -16.71
N ARG A 90 7.71 -2.76 -17.44
CA ARG A 90 8.29 -2.89 -18.76
C ARG A 90 7.36 -2.28 -19.78
N GLU A 91 7.92 -1.89 -20.90
CA GLU A 91 7.12 -1.41 -22.01
C GLU A 91 6.16 -2.52 -22.42
N GLY A 92 4.89 -2.17 -22.51
CA GLY A 92 3.85 -3.13 -22.85
C GLY A 92 3.26 -3.87 -21.66
N ASP A 93 3.86 -3.77 -20.49
CA ASP A 93 3.28 -4.36 -19.29
C ASP A 93 2.16 -3.47 -18.79
N ASP A 94 1.08 -4.08 -18.37
CA ASP A 94 -0.03 -3.35 -17.79
C ASP A 94 -0.24 -3.84 -16.39
N ALA A 95 0.46 -3.24 -15.44
CA ALA A 95 0.37 -3.61 -14.04
C ALA A 95 -1.02 -3.35 -13.47
N THR A 96 -1.81 -2.51 -14.14
CA THR A 96 -3.12 -2.16 -13.64
C THR A 96 -4.19 -3.18 -14.01
N GLU A 97 -3.88 -4.08 -14.91
CA GLU A 97 -4.88 -5.04 -15.39
C GLU A 97 -4.60 -6.47 -14.98
N SER A 98 -3.56 -6.73 -14.23
CA SER A 98 -3.20 -8.10 -13.96
C SER A 98 -3.92 -8.66 -12.76
N GLY A 99 -4.95 -9.43 -13.07
CA GLY A 99 -5.53 -10.38 -12.15
C GLY A 99 -6.35 -9.81 -11.02
N LEU A 100 -6.67 -10.70 -10.11
CA LEU A 100 -7.57 -10.43 -8.99
C LEU A 100 -6.99 -9.40 -8.02
N GLY A 101 -5.68 -9.41 -7.83
CA GLY A 101 -5.04 -8.46 -6.92
C GLY A 101 -5.29 -7.01 -7.32
N SER A 102 -5.25 -6.71 -8.62
CA SER A 102 -5.52 -5.35 -9.10
C SER A 102 -6.95 -4.93 -8.85
N VAL A 103 -7.89 -5.86 -9.00
CA VAL A 103 -9.30 -5.58 -8.72
C VAL A 103 -9.48 -5.25 -7.25
N ILE A 104 -8.86 -6.04 -6.37
CA ILE A 104 -8.94 -5.82 -4.92
C ILE A 104 -8.36 -4.47 -4.55
N VAL A 105 -7.19 -4.14 -5.09
CA VAL A 105 -6.54 -2.85 -4.82
C VAL A 105 -7.45 -1.70 -5.22
N LYS A 106 -8.04 -1.78 -6.38
CA LYS A 106 -8.93 -0.72 -6.87
C LYS A 106 -10.17 -0.59 -6.00
N GLN A 107 -10.78 -1.70 -5.63
CA GLN A 107 -11.98 -1.66 -4.80
C GLN A 107 -11.69 -1.11 -3.40
N LEU A 108 -10.61 -1.55 -2.79
CA LEU A 108 -10.29 -1.10 -1.44
C LEU A 108 -9.86 0.37 -1.44
N SER A 109 -9.13 0.80 -2.47
CA SER A 109 -8.79 2.21 -2.62
C SER A 109 -10.04 3.07 -2.71
N GLY A 110 -11.03 2.59 -3.46
CA GLY A 110 -12.29 3.31 -3.61
C GLY A 110 -13.05 3.48 -2.32
N GLN A 111 -12.91 2.55 -1.38
CA GLN A 111 -13.57 2.69 -0.07
C GLN A 111 -13.04 3.89 0.71
N PHE A 112 -11.81 4.32 0.41
CA PHE A 112 -11.23 5.50 1.05
C PHE A 112 -11.27 6.72 0.14
N GLY A 113 -11.99 6.63 -0.97
CA GLY A 113 -12.16 7.75 -1.89
C GLY A 113 -11.00 7.96 -2.86
N GLY A 114 -10.16 6.96 -3.04
CA GLY A 114 -8.99 7.07 -3.89
C GLY A 114 -8.93 6.07 -5.02
N GLU A 115 -7.88 6.22 -5.82
CA GLU A 115 -7.57 5.29 -6.91
C GLU A 115 -6.07 5.05 -6.93
N PRO A 116 -5.64 3.84 -7.30
CA PRO A 116 -4.21 3.58 -7.41
C PRO A 116 -3.65 4.23 -8.69
N HIS A 117 -2.49 4.84 -8.55
CA HIS A 117 -1.74 5.41 -9.67
C HIS A 117 -0.38 4.75 -9.72
N TYR A 118 -0.05 4.16 -10.83
CA TYR A 118 1.19 3.43 -11.02
C TYR A 118 2.15 4.26 -11.86
N ALA A 119 3.39 4.37 -11.40
CA ALA A 119 4.41 5.14 -12.11
C ALA A 119 5.78 4.55 -11.85
N PRO A 120 6.74 4.78 -12.76
CA PRO A 120 8.11 4.40 -12.47
C PRO A 120 8.62 5.12 -11.23
N ALA A 121 9.35 4.40 -10.39
CA ALA A 121 9.92 4.99 -9.20
C ALA A 121 11.26 5.66 -9.54
N ASP A 122 11.59 6.69 -8.78
CA ASP A 122 12.90 7.34 -8.92
C ASP A 122 13.98 6.32 -8.60
N GLY A 123 14.97 6.23 -9.46
CA GLY A 123 16.06 5.29 -9.24
C GLY A 123 15.77 3.87 -9.70
N GLY A 124 14.62 3.64 -10.31
CA GLY A 124 14.21 2.33 -10.80
C GLY A 124 13.09 1.73 -9.96
N GLY A 125 12.39 0.77 -10.55
CA GLY A 125 11.29 0.12 -9.89
C GLY A 125 9.95 0.78 -10.19
N LEU A 126 8.97 0.43 -9.37
CA LEU A 126 7.60 0.89 -9.54
C LEU A 126 7.11 1.54 -8.26
N GLU A 127 6.34 2.60 -8.40
CA GLU A 127 5.68 3.23 -7.26
C GLU A 127 4.17 3.23 -7.49
N VAL A 128 3.43 2.80 -6.49
CA VAL A 128 1.96 2.89 -6.49
C VAL A 128 1.59 3.95 -5.47
N ARG A 129 0.79 4.92 -5.87
CA ARG A 129 0.32 6.00 -4.98
C ARG A 129 -1.18 5.95 -4.91
N ILE A 130 -1.71 6.07 -3.70
CA ILE A 130 -3.15 6.08 -3.48
C ILE A 130 -3.47 7.14 -2.44
N ARG A 131 -4.20 8.17 -2.83
CA ARG A 131 -4.70 9.15 -1.88
C ARG A 131 -5.88 8.54 -1.17
N LEU A 132 -5.96 8.77 0.11
CA LEU A 132 -6.99 8.16 0.95
C LEU A 132 -7.75 9.27 1.70
N PRO A 133 -8.51 10.10 0.99
CA PRO A 133 -9.12 11.27 1.64
C PRO A 133 -10.11 10.93 2.72
N GLU A 134 -10.66 9.73 2.73
CA GLU A 134 -11.61 9.33 3.75
C GLU A 134 -11.01 8.53 4.88
N LEU A 135 -9.71 8.25 4.80
CA LEU A 135 -9.05 7.51 5.87
C LEU A 135 -8.85 8.42 7.07
N GLY A 136 -9.20 7.92 8.24
CA GLY A 136 -9.02 8.67 9.47
C GLY A 136 -9.98 9.80 9.65
N ARG A 137 -10.86 10.03 8.68
CA ARG A 137 -11.93 10.99 8.89
C ARG A 137 -12.87 10.39 9.90
N THR A 138 -12.97 11.05 11.02
CA THR A 138 -13.95 10.66 11.97
C THR A 138 -15.26 10.69 11.26
N ARG A 139 -15.90 9.62 11.24
CA ARG A 139 -17.28 9.60 10.86
C ARG A 139 -18.03 10.28 11.95
N THR A 140 -17.71 11.54 12.20
CA THR A 140 -18.55 12.33 13.05
C THR A 140 -19.94 12.26 12.50
N THR A 141 -19.98 12.18 11.21
CA THR A 141 -21.21 11.86 10.53
C THR A 141 -21.77 10.53 10.96
N THR A 142 -20.96 9.65 11.42
CA THR A 142 -21.45 8.37 11.89
C THR A 142 -22.44 8.52 13.03
N LYS A 143 -22.22 9.52 13.85
CA LYS A 143 -23.13 9.80 14.94
C LYS A 143 -24.49 10.21 14.39
N ASP A 144 -24.45 10.99 13.35
CA ASP A 144 -25.68 11.43 12.72
C ASP A 144 -26.38 10.26 12.07
N ASP A 145 -25.61 9.32 11.59
CA ASP A 145 -26.14 8.14 10.95
C ASP A 145 -26.85 7.24 11.93
N ILE A 146 -26.49 7.33 13.16
CA ILE A 146 -27.11 6.54 14.22
C ILE A 146 -28.50 7.06 14.54
N LEU A 147 -28.73 8.28 14.29
CA LEU A 147 -30.03 8.89 14.53
C LEU A 147 -31.03 8.65 13.39
#